data_6c8c7e13fb4640fa77874492c84d10a6
#
_entry.id   6c8c7e13fb4640fa77874492c84d10a6
#
_cell.length_a   1.000
_cell.length_b   1.000
_cell.length_c   1.000
_cell.angle_alpha   90.00
_cell.angle_beta   90.00
_cell.angle_gamma   90.00
#
_symmetry.space_group_name_H-M   'P 1'
#
loop_
_entity.id
_entity.type
_entity.pdbx_description
1 polymer ?
#
loop_
_entity_poly.entity_id
_entity_poly.type
_entity_poly.pdbx_seq_one_letter_code
_entity_poly.pdbx_strand_id
1 'polypeptide(L)'
;MERLRIAITGAAGNLGGLLAQGLKNRDVNLNLLIHKKDVDNSLKHQDNIKVIKTDLVKVDTLFEALENVDVVVHFAGVLFKANPEKFLPKTNTLYFNNLLNVAVKQKVKRVILISFPHVEGECTPDNPAKGVLTGKPESMHALTRLEEEKLLFEYAQKYNFEPVSLRVGMVYGGGILMIDVGQWFARYALLGIWRKPTYIHLISKEDFVEATIAAAINLNVKGIYHIGDEGIQTLQQFLDDITVYKGNHRPWRMPVWMIMTAARSFEFFSSIFGTRSPLTVDFIKIGMVSYYGDTTRMRQELLPNIKYKNYKEGINLL
;
A
#
# COMPACT_ATOMS: atom_id res chain seq x y z
N MET A 1 -0.03 9.09 -31.51
CA MET A 1 0.54 8.05 -30.61
C MET A 1 -0.60 7.38 -29.90
N GLU A 2 -0.56 6.08 -29.74
CA GLU A 2 -1.55 5.34 -28.95
C GLU A 2 -1.42 5.73 -27.48
N ARG A 3 -2.55 5.93 -26.79
CA ARG A 3 -2.54 6.30 -25.35
C ARG A 3 -1.97 5.18 -24.51
N LEU A 4 -1.13 5.53 -23.54
CA LEU A 4 -0.58 4.57 -22.56
C LEU A 4 -1.72 3.81 -21.86
N ARG A 5 -1.65 2.49 -21.85
CA ARG A 5 -2.66 1.65 -21.18
C ARG A 5 -2.12 1.11 -19.86
N ILE A 6 -2.79 1.46 -18.76
CA ILE A 6 -2.39 1.10 -17.40
C ILE A 6 -3.42 0.14 -16.81
N ALA A 7 -2.97 -1.02 -16.36
CA ALA A 7 -3.79 -1.96 -15.61
C ALA A 7 -3.56 -1.78 -14.10
N ILE A 8 -4.64 -1.68 -13.31
CA ILE A 8 -4.59 -1.50 -11.86
C ILE A 8 -5.22 -2.72 -11.19
N THR A 9 -4.44 -3.57 -10.55
CA THR A 9 -4.99 -4.65 -9.74
C THR A 9 -5.42 -4.11 -8.36
N GLY A 10 -6.50 -4.65 -7.81
CA GLY A 10 -7.04 -4.11 -6.57
C GLY A 10 -7.68 -2.73 -6.71
N ALA A 11 -8.13 -2.35 -7.92
CA ALA A 11 -8.74 -1.06 -8.23
C ALA A 11 -9.99 -0.72 -7.41
N ALA A 12 -10.71 -1.73 -6.90
CA ALA A 12 -11.83 -1.53 -5.96
C ALA A 12 -11.38 -1.42 -4.48
N GLY A 13 -10.07 -1.46 -4.22
CA GLY A 13 -9.47 -1.26 -2.91
C GLY A 13 -9.30 0.21 -2.57
N ASN A 14 -8.86 0.49 -1.32
CA ASN A 14 -8.70 1.85 -0.83
C ASN A 14 -7.66 2.65 -1.65
N LEU A 15 -6.41 2.20 -1.71
CA LEU A 15 -5.34 2.92 -2.43
C LEU A 15 -5.44 2.76 -3.95
N GLY A 16 -5.81 1.57 -4.46
CA GLY A 16 -6.00 1.36 -5.89
C GLY A 16 -7.13 2.20 -6.47
N GLY A 17 -8.21 2.40 -5.69
CA GLY A 17 -9.30 3.31 -6.06
C GLY A 17 -8.88 4.77 -6.12
N LEU A 18 -8.02 5.22 -5.19
CA LEU A 18 -7.46 6.58 -5.23
C LEU A 18 -6.62 6.80 -6.49
N LEU A 19 -5.76 5.86 -6.86
CA LEU A 19 -4.99 5.94 -8.10
C LEU A 19 -5.90 5.98 -9.33
N ALA A 20 -6.92 5.11 -9.39
CA ALA A 20 -7.87 5.11 -10.50
C ALA A 20 -8.60 6.46 -10.63
N GLN A 21 -9.01 7.08 -9.52
CA GLN A 21 -9.60 8.42 -9.51
C GLN A 21 -8.60 9.50 -9.96
N GLY A 22 -7.34 9.42 -9.56
CA GLY A 22 -6.28 10.36 -10.00
C GLY A 22 -5.97 10.27 -11.48
N LEU A 23 -6.11 9.08 -12.08
CA LEU A 23 -5.81 8.82 -13.49
C LEU A 23 -7.00 9.05 -14.43
N LYS A 24 -8.24 9.07 -13.96
CA LYS A 24 -9.45 9.05 -14.81
C LYS A 24 -9.52 10.17 -15.84
N ASN A 25 -8.95 11.34 -15.54
CA ASN A 25 -8.95 12.52 -16.40
C ASN A 25 -7.58 12.75 -17.07
N ARG A 26 -6.63 11.84 -16.94
CA ARG A 26 -5.32 11.90 -17.62
C ARG A 26 -5.44 11.26 -19.01
N ASP A 27 -4.51 11.59 -19.90
CA ASP A 27 -4.47 11.06 -21.28
C ASP A 27 -3.92 9.61 -21.30
N VAL A 28 -4.64 8.70 -20.63
CA VAL A 28 -4.31 7.27 -20.51
C VAL A 28 -5.57 6.41 -20.66
N ASN A 29 -5.40 5.16 -21.04
CA ASN A 29 -6.44 4.13 -20.96
C ASN A 29 -6.26 3.29 -19.69
N LEU A 30 -7.34 2.97 -18.98
CA LEU A 30 -7.29 2.22 -17.74
C LEU A 30 -8.01 0.87 -17.84
N ASN A 31 -7.32 -0.21 -17.46
CA ASN A 31 -7.93 -1.49 -17.17
C ASN A 31 -8.02 -1.63 -15.64
N LEU A 32 -9.21 -1.52 -15.06
CA LEU A 32 -9.44 -1.64 -13.63
C LEU A 32 -9.79 -3.08 -13.27
N LEU A 33 -8.84 -3.81 -12.69
CA LEU A 33 -8.99 -5.22 -12.34
C LEU A 33 -9.63 -5.35 -10.96
N ILE A 34 -10.84 -5.92 -10.95
CA ILE A 34 -11.64 -6.14 -9.74
C ILE A 34 -11.89 -7.63 -9.52
N HIS A 35 -12.13 -8.04 -8.27
CA HIS A 35 -12.49 -9.42 -7.95
C HIS A 35 -13.95 -9.53 -7.46
N LYS A 36 -14.22 -9.22 -6.19
CA LYS A 36 -15.54 -9.31 -5.57
C LYS A 36 -16.22 -7.97 -5.38
N LYS A 37 -15.44 -6.95 -5.07
CA LYS A 37 -15.91 -5.58 -4.84
C LYS A 37 -15.83 -4.81 -6.15
N ASP A 38 -16.83 -3.97 -6.42
CA ASP A 38 -16.86 -3.12 -7.60
C ASP A 38 -16.19 -1.77 -7.33
N VAL A 39 -15.80 -1.07 -8.40
CA VAL A 39 -15.24 0.28 -8.34
C VAL A 39 -16.34 1.31 -8.10
N ASP A 40 -15.93 2.52 -7.74
CA ASP A 40 -16.83 3.67 -7.63
C ASP A 40 -17.56 3.93 -8.95
N ASN A 41 -18.84 4.33 -8.88
CA ASN A 41 -19.67 4.56 -10.05
C ASN A 41 -19.11 5.64 -10.99
N SER A 42 -18.38 6.64 -10.44
CA SER A 42 -17.74 7.69 -11.24
C SER A 42 -16.63 7.19 -12.19
N LEU A 43 -16.17 5.95 -12.00
CA LEU A 43 -15.18 5.29 -12.86
C LEU A 43 -15.81 4.40 -13.94
N LYS A 44 -17.10 4.01 -13.81
CA LYS A 44 -17.71 3.03 -14.71
C LYS A 44 -18.15 3.59 -16.07
N HIS A 45 -18.33 4.90 -16.17
CA HIS A 45 -18.93 5.55 -17.34
C HIS A 45 -17.94 6.48 -18.06
N GLN A 46 -16.65 6.09 -18.06
CA GLN A 46 -15.60 6.83 -18.74
C GLN A 46 -15.12 6.05 -19.95
N ASP A 47 -15.03 6.68 -21.12
CA ASP A 47 -14.67 6.01 -22.38
C ASP A 47 -13.25 5.41 -22.37
N ASN A 48 -12.37 5.96 -21.53
CA ASN A 48 -10.99 5.50 -21.37
C ASN A 48 -10.82 4.46 -20.26
N ILE A 49 -11.91 3.99 -19.62
CA ILE A 49 -11.85 3.05 -18.49
C ILE A 49 -12.59 1.75 -18.81
N LYS A 50 -11.90 0.63 -18.73
CA LYS A 50 -12.47 -0.73 -18.80
C LYS A 50 -12.40 -1.37 -17.41
N VAL A 51 -13.54 -1.75 -16.84
CA VAL A 51 -13.63 -2.52 -15.59
C VAL A 51 -13.67 -4.00 -15.93
N ILE A 52 -12.70 -4.78 -15.43
CA ILE A 52 -12.54 -6.18 -15.78
C ILE A 52 -12.57 -7.03 -14.51
N LYS A 53 -13.48 -7.99 -14.47
CA LYS A 53 -13.54 -8.96 -13.37
C LYS A 53 -12.44 -9.98 -13.54
N THR A 54 -11.50 -10.00 -12.61
CA THR A 54 -10.26 -10.78 -12.71
C THR A 54 -10.02 -11.56 -11.42
N ASP A 55 -9.55 -12.80 -11.55
CA ASP A 55 -9.13 -13.63 -10.43
C ASP A 55 -7.65 -13.97 -10.62
N LEU A 56 -6.78 -13.48 -9.72
CA LEU A 56 -5.33 -13.72 -9.79
C LEU A 56 -4.93 -15.19 -9.65
N VAL A 57 -5.86 -16.06 -9.24
CA VAL A 57 -5.68 -17.52 -9.26
C VAL A 57 -5.85 -18.08 -10.67
N LYS A 58 -6.78 -17.51 -11.44
CA LYS A 58 -7.18 -17.98 -12.76
C LYS A 58 -6.41 -17.23 -13.83
N VAL A 59 -5.32 -17.82 -14.28
CA VAL A 59 -4.40 -17.21 -15.24
C VAL A 59 -5.11 -16.73 -16.52
N ASP A 60 -6.12 -17.45 -16.98
CA ASP A 60 -6.88 -17.10 -18.19
C ASP A 60 -7.57 -15.72 -18.07
N THR A 61 -8.08 -15.37 -16.87
CA THR A 61 -8.70 -14.05 -16.64
C THR A 61 -7.69 -12.90 -16.68
N LEU A 62 -6.40 -13.21 -16.43
CA LEU A 62 -5.32 -12.23 -16.50
C LEU A 62 -4.90 -11.95 -17.95
N PHE A 63 -4.99 -12.92 -18.85
CA PHE A 63 -4.66 -12.70 -20.26
C PHE A 63 -5.55 -11.64 -20.89
N GLU A 64 -6.86 -11.71 -20.69
CA GLU A 64 -7.79 -10.69 -21.17
C GLU A 64 -7.54 -9.33 -20.50
N ALA A 65 -7.29 -9.35 -19.19
CA ALA A 65 -7.12 -8.13 -18.41
C ALA A 65 -5.83 -7.35 -18.76
N LEU A 66 -4.78 -8.05 -19.21
CA LEU A 66 -3.48 -7.48 -19.56
C LEU A 66 -3.25 -7.35 -21.08
N GLU A 67 -4.25 -7.60 -21.89
CA GLU A 67 -4.15 -7.44 -23.33
C GLU A 67 -3.86 -5.98 -23.70
N ASN A 68 -2.79 -5.75 -24.49
CA ASN A 68 -2.31 -4.44 -24.90
C ASN A 68 -2.01 -3.46 -23.73
N VAL A 69 -1.69 -3.98 -22.55
CA VAL A 69 -1.30 -3.19 -21.38
C VAL A 69 0.17 -2.86 -21.44
N ASP A 70 0.51 -1.57 -21.25
CA ASP A 70 1.89 -1.10 -21.18
C ASP A 70 2.44 -1.16 -19.75
N VAL A 71 1.62 -0.78 -18.76
CA VAL A 71 2.02 -0.67 -17.35
C VAL A 71 1.03 -1.38 -16.44
N VAL A 72 1.53 -2.18 -15.52
CA VAL A 72 0.74 -2.80 -14.45
C VAL A 72 1.08 -2.14 -13.12
N VAL A 73 0.07 -1.68 -12.36
CA VAL A 73 0.22 -1.23 -10.97
C VAL A 73 -0.48 -2.23 -10.05
N HIS A 74 0.30 -2.90 -9.21
CA HIS A 74 -0.19 -3.98 -8.37
C HIS A 74 -0.44 -3.54 -6.93
N PHE A 75 -1.73 -3.43 -6.56
CA PHE A 75 -2.22 -3.14 -5.20
C PHE A 75 -2.82 -4.36 -4.52
N ALA A 76 -3.16 -5.39 -5.28
CA ALA A 76 -3.91 -6.51 -4.73
C ALA A 76 -3.18 -7.17 -3.55
N GLY A 77 -3.90 -7.37 -2.47
CA GLY A 77 -3.41 -7.97 -1.25
C GLY A 77 -4.56 -8.13 -0.25
N VAL A 78 -4.34 -8.95 0.76
CA VAL A 78 -5.33 -9.20 1.82
C VAL A 78 -4.81 -8.61 3.13
N LEU A 79 -5.57 -7.66 3.68
CA LEU A 79 -5.28 -7.04 4.97
C LEU A 79 -6.38 -7.39 5.99
N PHE A 80 -6.08 -7.28 7.28
CA PHE A 80 -7.05 -7.42 8.38
C PHE A 80 -7.73 -8.79 8.43
N LYS A 81 -6.97 -9.86 8.21
CA LYS A 81 -7.43 -11.23 8.36
C LYS A 81 -6.50 -11.98 9.32
N ALA A 82 -7.10 -12.73 10.27
CA ALA A 82 -6.36 -13.55 11.23
C ALA A 82 -5.55 -14.66 10.53
N ASN A 83 -4.46 -15.08 11.16
CA ASN A 83 -3.55 -16.13 10.69
C ASN A 83 -2.95 -15.86 9.29
N PRO A 84 -2.21 -14.75 9.12
CA PRO A 84 -1.66 -14.34 7.83
C PRO A 84 -0.74 -15.40 7.20
N GLU A 85 -0.07 -16.21 7.99
CA GLU A 85 0.80 -17.32 7.56
C GLU A 85 0.06 -18.38 6.71
N LYS A 86 -1.26 -18.53 6.91
CA LYS A 86 -2.06 -19.53 6.20
C LYS A 86 -2.46 -19.10 4.79
N PHE A 87 -2.45 -17.81 4.50
CA PHE A 87 -2.97 -17.33 3.22
C PHE A 87 -2.06 -16.34 2.48
N LEU A 88 -1.23 -15.53 3.16
CA LEU A 88 -0.39 -14.53 2.52
C LEU A 88 0.61 -15.12 1.51
N PRO A 89 1.29 -16.24 1.76
CA PRO A 89 2.16 -16.85 0.74
C PRO A 89 1.41 -17.14 -0.56
N LYS A 90 0.14 -17.50 -0.46
CA LYS A 90 -0.71 -17.72 -1.64
C LYS A 90 -1.21 -16.41 -2.24
N THR A 91 -1.82 -15.53 -1.43
CA THR A 91 -2.51 -14.33 -1.92
C THR A 91 -1.56 -13.20 -2.33
N ASN A 92 -0.34 -13.21 -1.83
CA ASN A 92 0.71 -12.30 -2.24
C ASN A 92 1.62 -13.03 -3.24
N THR A 93 2.55 -13.83 -2.78
CA THR A 93 3.64 -14.39 -3.60
C THR A 93 3.14 -15.18 -4.82
N LEU A 94 2.22 -16.17 -4.64
CA LEU A 94 1.72 -16.98 -5.76
C LEU A 94 0.89 -16.15 -6.75
N TYR A 95 0.00 -15.30 -6.25
CA TYR A 95 -0.85 -14.50 -7.13
C TYR A 95 -0.05 -13.46 -7.92
N PHE A 96 0.95 -12.87 -7.29
CA PHE A 96 1.86 -11.96 -7.97
C PHE A 96 2.72 -12.68 -9.01
N ASN A 97 3.20 -13.88 -8.71
CA ASN A 97 3.90 -14.72 -9.69
C ASN A 97 3.02 -15.03 -10.92
N ASN A 98 1.74 -15.34 -10.73
CA ASN A 98 0.80 -15.53 -11.84
C ASN A 98 0.66 -14.25 -12.68
N LEU A 99 0.54 -13.09 -12.02
CA LEU A 99 0.47 -11.79 -12.69
C LEU A 99 1.73 -11.52 -13.53
N LEU A 100 2.93 -11.73 -12.97
CA LEU A 100 4.20 -11.54 -13.66
C LEU A 100 4.33 -12.46 -14.89
N ASN A 101 3.94 -13.73 -14.76
CA ASN A 101 3.95 -14.68 -15.88
C ASN A 101 3.09 -14.21 -17.05
N VAL A 102 1.90 -13.67 -16.78
CA VAL A 102 1.02 -13.15 -17.83
C VAL A 102 1.53 -11.81 -18.36
N ALA A 103 2.01 -10.92 -17.49
CA ALA A 103 2.59 -9.64 -17.89
C ALA A 103 3.75 -9.82 -18.89
N VAL A 104 4.63 -10.79 -18.65
CA VAL A 104 5.71 -11.15 -19.59
C VAL A 104 5.16 -11.63 -20.93
N LYS A 105 4.18 -12.53 -20.94
CA LYS A 105 3.56 -13.07 -22.16
C LYS A 105 2.82 -12.00 -22.96
N GLN A 106 2.22 -11.05 -22.28
CA GLN A 106 1.53 -9.88 -22.87
C GLN A 106 2.48 -8.72 -23.21
N LYS A 107 3.79 -8.90 -22.98
CA LYS A 107 4.83 -7.91 -23.28
C LYS A 107 4.61 -6.58 -22.56
N VAL A 108 4.11 -6.62 -21.31
CA VAL A 108 4.00 -5.45 -20.45
C VAL A 108 5.38 -4.82 -20.29
N LYS A 109 5.47 -3.50 -20.45
CA LYS A 109 6.74 -2.76 -20.44
C LYS A 109 7.21 -2.43 -19.03
N ARG A 110 6.27 -2.22 -18.09
CA ARG A 110 6.57 -1.87 -16.70
C ARG A 110 5.61 -2.55 -15.74
N VAL A 111 6.15 -3.07 -14.64
CA VAL A 111 5.36 -3.59 -13.52
C VAL A 111 5.74 -2.83 -12.26
N ILE A 112 4.75 -2.19 -11.63
CA ILE A 112 4.88 -1.42 -10.39
C ILE A 112 4.22 -2.20 -9.26
N LEU A 113 5.01 -2.58 -8.27
CA LEU A 113 4.54 -3.19 -7.04
C LEU A 113 4.38 -2.13 -5.96
N ILE A 114 3.20 -2.01 -5.37
CA ILE A 114 2.99 -1.19 -4.17
C ILE A 114 3.41 -2.02 -2.97
N SER A 115 4.55 -1.66 -2.41
CA SER A 115 5.21 -2.27 -1.27
C SER A 115 5.19 -1.34 -0.06
N PHE A 116 5.91 -1.66 0.99
CA PHE A 116 6.03 -0.79 2.18
C PHE A 116 7.42 -0.93 2.85
N PRO A 117 7.86 0.08 3.63
CA PRO A 117 9.26 0.17 4.07
C PRO A 117 9.69 -0.93 5.04
N HIS A 118 8.77 -1.57 5.76
CA HIS A 118 9.08 -2.64 6.72
C HIS A 118 9.77 -3.88 6.12
N VAL A 119 9.81 -3.99 4.78
CA VAL A 119 10.52 -5.08 4.10
C VAL A 119 12.05 -5.05 4.34
N GLU A 120 12.59 -3.91 4.77
CA GLU A 120 14.01 -3.82 5.19
C GLU A 120 14.21 -4.13 6.69
N GLY A 121 13.13 -4.29 7.47
CA GLY A 121 13.18 -4.40 8.92
C GLY A 121 13.10 -3.04 9.61
N GLU A 122 13.64 -2.92 10.82
CA GLU A 122 13.61 -1.67 11.59
C GLU A 122 14.54 -0.62 10.99
N CYS A 123 13.98 0.55 10.66
CA CYS A 123 14.69 1.70 10.12
C CYS A 123 14.21 2.98 10.82
N THR A 124 15.11 3.93 11.04
CA THR A 124 14.83 5.18 11.76
C THR A 124 15.24 6.39 10.93
N PRO A 125 14.83 7.61 11.28
CA PRO A 125 15.29 8.82 10.59
C PRO A 125 16.82 8.96 10.55
N ASP A 126 17.53 8.52 11.60
CA ASP A 126 19.00 8.55 11.67
C ASP A 126 19.66 7.44 10.82
N ASN A 127 18.93 6.37 10.53
CA ASN A 127 19.38 5.26 9.69
C ASN A 127 18.23 4.80 8.77
N PRO A 128 17.90 5.58 7.73
CA PRO A 128 16.78 5.30 6.85
C PRO A 128 17.01 4.08 5.97
N ALA A 129 15.92 3.43 5.60
CA ALA A 129 15.93 2.34 4.62
C ALA A 129 16.43 2.83 3.26
N LYS A 130 17.32 2.06 2.62
CA LYS A 130 18.07 2.45 1.42
C LYS A 130 17.61 1.79 0.11
N GLY A 131 16.59 0.96 0.16
CA GLY A 131 16.08 0.27 -1.03
C GLY A 131 16.82 -1.04 -1.34
N VAL A 132 17.15 -1.82 -0.31
CA VAL A 132 17.82 -3.12 -0.48
C VAL A 132 16.80 -4.28 -0.41
N LEU A 133 17.12 -5.39 -1.09
CA LEU A 133 16.31 -6.63 -1.07
C LEU A 133 16.80 -7.66 -0.02
N THR A 134 17.76 -7.28 0.79
CA THR A 134 18.39 -8.14 1.82
C THR A 134 17.83 -7.91 3.23
N GLY A 135 16.70 -7.21 3.33
CA GLY A 135 16.03 -6.94 4.60
C GLY A 135 15.62 -8.20 5.35
N LYS A 136 15.45 -8.08 6.66
CA LYS A 136 15.04 -9.16 7.56
C LYS A 136 13.76 -8.76 8.32
N PRO A 137 12.62 -8.68 7.64
CA PRO A 137 11.37 -8.33 8.29
C PRO A 137 10.86 -9.46 9.19
N GLU A 138 10.14 -9.11 10.26
CA GLU A 138 9.62 -10.08 11.23
C GLU A 138 8.13 -10.44 10.99
N SER A 139 7.36 -9.54 10.36
CA SER A 139 5.95 -9.80 10.11
C SER A 139 5.73 -10.58 8.82
N MET A 140 4.70 -11.42 8.80
CA MET A 140 4.36 -12.21 7.61
C MET A 140 3.99 -11.33 6.40
N HIS A 141 3.34 -10.19 6.64
CA HIS A 141 3.06 -9.22 5.59
C HIS A 141 4.34 -8.67 4.96
N ALA A 142 5.33 -8.30 5.77
CA ALA A 142 6.59 -7.77 5.26
C ALA A 142 7.46 -8.84 4.59
N LEU A 143 7.46 -10.07 5.12
CA LEU A 143 8.15 -11.21 4.51
C LEU A 143 7.62 -11.50 3.10
N THR A 144 6.31 -11.68 2.98
CA THR A 144 5.71 -12.01 1.68
C THR A 144 5.81 -10.84 0.69
N ARG A 145 5.78 -9.59 1.16
CA ARG A 145 5.98 -8.43 0.30
C ARG A 145 7.44 -8.33 -0.19
N LEU A 146 8.42 -8.66 0.65
CA LEU A 146 9.82 -8.77 0.23
C LEU A 146 10.02 -9.88 -0.81
N GLU A 147 9.32 -11.00 -0.67
CA GLU A 147 9.33 -12.07 -1.67
C GLU A 147 8.75 -11.60 -3.02
N GLU A 148 7.67 -10.84 -3.01
CA GLU A 148 7.12 -10.24 -4.24
C GLU A 148 8.12 -9.27 -4.89
N GLU A 149 8.83 -8.43 -4.11
CA GLU A 149 9.88 -7.58 -4.66
C GLU A 149 11.00 -8.40 -5.30
N LYS A 150 11.48 -9.46 -4.64
CA LYS A 150 12.51 -10.36 -5.21
C LYS A 150 12.05 -10.98 -6.52
N LEU A 151 10.82 -11.52 -6.57
CA LEU A 151 10.23 -12.05 -7.79
C LEU A 151 10.18 -11.00 -8.91
N LEU A 152 9.75 -9.76 -8.58
CA LEU A 152 9.68 -8.67 -9.54
C LEU A 152 11.02 -8.41 -10.23
N PHE A 153 12.09 -8.29 -9.43
CA PHE A 153 13.43 -8.00 -9.95
C PHE A 153 14.06 -9.21 -10.66
N GLU A 154 13.84 -10.44 -10.19
CA GLU A 154 14.27 -11.66 -10.86
C GLU A 154 13.63 -11.82 -12.26
N TYR A 155 12.30 -11.59 -12.34
CA TYR A 155 11.59 -11.61 -13.61
C TYR A 155 12.08 -10.53 -14.57
N ALA A 156 12.33 -9.33 -14.07
CA ALA A 156 12.80 -8.22 -14.90
C ALA A 156 14.20 -8.51 -15.49
N GLN A 157 15.09 -9.12 -14.72
CA GLN A 157 16.39 -9.55 -15.23
C GLN A 157 16.26 -10.59 -16.36
N LYS A 158 15.29 -11.50 -16.24
CA LYS A 158 15.09 -12.59 -17.22
C LYS A 158 14.32 -12.15 -18.46
N TYR A 159 13.35 -11.24 -18.34
CA TYR A 159 12.36 -10.94 -19.38
C TYR A 159 12.33 -9.50 -19.86
N ASN A 160 13.29 -8.69 -19.44
CA ASN A 160 13.54 -7.33 -19.95
C ASN A 160 12.32 -6.38 -19.92
N PHE A 161 11.69 -6.22 -18.76
CA PHE A 161 10.74 -5.15 -18.47
C PHE A 161 11.24 -4.25 -17.34
N GLU A 162 10.64 -3.09 -17.15
CA GLU A 162 11.03 -2.13 -16.10
C GLU A 162 10.38 -2.52 -14.75
N PRO A 163 11.14 -3.00 -13.76
CA PRO A 163 10.63 -3.29 -12.42
C PRO A 163 10.60 -2.03 -11.58
N VAL A 164 9.49 -1.74 -10.92
CA VAL A 164 9.37 -0.64 -9.96
C VAL A 164 8.74 -1.15 -8.68
N SER A 165 9.41 -0.93 -7.54
CA SER A 165 8.82 -1.11 -6.22
C SER A 165 8.66 0.23 -5.54
N LEU A 166 7.41 0.59 -5.19
CA LEU A 166 7.10 1.76 -4.39
C LEU A 166 6.89 1.31 -2.94
N ARG A 167 7.86 1.56 -2.07
CA ARG A 167 7.78 1.32 -0.63
C ARG A 167 7.10 2.51 0.02
N VAL A 168 5.79 2.42 0.09
CA VAL A 168 4.93 3.53 0.49
C VAL A 168 4.84 3.61 2.00
N GLY A 169 5.15 4.76 2.56
CA GLY A 169 4.89 5.09 3.95
C GLY A 169 3.40 5.00 4.29
N MET A 170 3.03 5.21 5.54
CA MET A 170 1.61 5.18 5.91
C MET A 170 0.88 6.37 5.27
N VAL A 171 -0.05 6.05 4.37
CA VAL A 171 -0.87 7.07 3.70
C VAL A 171 -1.89 7.64 4.67
N TYR A 172 -1.98 8.98 4.76
CA TYR A 172 -2.95 9.65 5.60
C TYR A 172 -3.93 10.51 4.78
N GLY A 173 -5.11 10.74 5.35
CA GLY A 173 -6.21 11.52 4.76
C GLY A 173 -7.56 10.84 4.98
N GLY A 174 -8.65 11.58 4.86
CA GLY A 174 -10.01 11.06 4.98
C GLY A 174 -10.31 10.02 3.90
N GLY A 175 -11.02 8.95 4.26
CA GLY A 175 -11.29 7.80 3.40
C GLY A 175 -10.15 6.77 3.37
N ILE A 176 -9.04 6.99 4.09
CA ILE A 176 -8.01 5.97 4.30
C ILE A 176 -8.45 5.05 5.43
N LEU A 177 -8.67 3.78 5.10
CA LEU A 177 -9.29 2.79 6.01
C LEU A 177 -8.67 2.77 7.41
N MET A 178 -7.35 2.81 7.51
CA MET A 178 -6.64 2.78 8.80
C MET A 178 -6.90 4.04 9.64
N ILE A 179 -6.94 5.19 8.98
CA ILE A 179 -7.24 6.47 9.63
C ILE A 179 -8.68 6.47 10.12
N ASP A 180 -9.62 6.07 9.27
CA ASP A 180 -11.05 6.04 9.60
C ASP A 180 -11.36 5.07 10.75
N VAL A 181 -10.74 3.88 10.75
CA VAL A 181 -10.84 2.90 11.86
C VAL A 181 -10.24 3.46 13.15
N GLY A 182 -9.06 4.08 13.09
CA GLY A 182 -8.43 4.73 14.25
C GLY A 182 -9.31 5.84 14.83
N GLN A 183 -9.87 6.68 13.99
CA GLN A 183 -10.79 7.77 14.40
C GLN A 183 -12.08 7.20 15.01
N TRP A 184 -12.62 6.11 14.46
CA TRP A 184 -13.79 5.46 15.05
C TRP A 184 -13.50 4.97 16.47
N PHE A 185 -12.38 4.28 16.71
CA PHE A 185 -11.99 3.86 18.06
C PHE A 185 -11.74 5.05 18.99
N ALA A 186 -11.13 6.12 18.49
CA ALA A 186 -10.88 7.34 19.27
C ALA A 186 -12.18 8.02 19.71
N ARG A 187 -13.19 8.08 18.83
CA ARG A 187 -14.51 8.65 19.12
C ARG A 187 -15.19 8.00 20.32
N TYR A 188 -14.98 6.70 20.51
CA TYR A 188 -15.54 5.93 21.64
C TYR A 188 -14.55 5.77 22.79
N ALA A 189 -13.43 6.51 22.79
CA ALA A 189 -12.34 6.39 23.78
C ALA A 189 -11.77 4.96 23.92
N LEU A 190 -11.83 4.18 22.85
CA LEU A 190 -11.34 2.79 22.82
C LEU A 190 -9.96 2.65 22.17
N LEU A 191 -9.41 3.75 21.63
CA LEU A 191 -8.11 3.71 20.96
C LEU A 191 -6.99 3.60 21.99
N GLY A 192 -6.23 2.52 21.92
CA GLY A 192 -5.03 2.28 22.72
C GLY A 192 -3.78 2.19 21.85
N ILE A 193 -2.65 2.61 22.38
CA ILE A 193 -1.34 2.47 21.76
C ILE A 193 -0.27 2.18 22.82
N TRP A 194 0.80 1.48 22.43
CA TRP A 194 1.94 1.20 23.32
C TRP A 194 2.74 2.44 23.66
N ARG A 195 3.49 2.38 24.77
CA ARG A 195 4.25 3.51 25.32
C ARG A 195 5.55 3.81 24.55
N LYS A 196 6.25 2.74 24.07
CA LYS A 196 7.53 2.92 23.36
C LYS A 196 7.30 3.70 22.07
N PRO A 197 7.96 4.85 21.85
CA PRO A 197 7.84 5.59 20.60
C PRO A 197 8.26 4.73 19.41
N THR A 198 7.49 4.78 18.34
CA THR A 198 7.75 4.05 17.09
C THR A 198 7.73 5.07 15.94
N TYR A 199 8.85 5.25 15.27
CA TYR A 199 8.91 6.16 14.13
C TYR A 199 8.08 5.61 12.98
N ILE A 200 7.38 6.52 12.31
CA ILE A 200 6.61 6.21 11.10
C ILE A 200 6.93 7.23 10.02
N HIS A 201 7.02 6.77 8.78
CA HIS A 201 7.10 7.62 7.61
C HIS A 201 5.69 7.78 7.03
N LEU A 202 5.24 9.01 6.89
CA LEU A 202 3.91 9.34 6.39
C LEU A 202 3.97 9.84 4.94
N ILE A 203 2.84 9.83 4.27
CA ILE A 203 2.62 10.51 3.00
C ILE A 203 1.15 10.89 2.87
N SER A 204 0.84 12.09 2.37
CA SER A 204 -0.53 12.47 2.09
C SER A 204 -1.13 11.61 0.98
N LYS A 205 -2.44 11.38 1.02
CA LYS A 205 -3.12 10.64 -0.06
C LYS A 205 -2.95 11.30 -1.43
N GLU A 206 -2.83 12.62 -1.48
CA GLU A 206 -2.66 13.37 -2.71
C GLU A 206 -1.24 13.17 -3.27
N ASP A 207 -0.20 13.35 -2.44
CA ASP A 207 1.18 13.15 -2.86
C ASP A 207 1.47 11.68 -3.20
N PHE A 208 0.85 10.74 -2.48
CA PHE A 208 0.92 9.31 -2.82
C PHE A 208 0.37 9.04 -4.23
N VAL A 209 -0.79 9.62 -4.57
CA VAL A 209 -1.39 9.44 -5.90
C VAL A 209 -0.49 10.05 -6.98
N GLU A 210 0.00 11.27 -6.81
CA GLU A 210 0.87 11.93 -7.79
C GLU A 210 2.21 11.20 -7.96
N ALA A 211 2.85 10.73 -6.88
CA ALA A 211 4.07 9.93 -6.96
C ALA A 211 3.84 8.60 -7.71
N THR A 212 2.70 7.94 -7.48
CA THR A 212 2.35 6.69 -8.16
C THR A 212 2.01 6.94 -9.64
N ILE A 213 1.32 8.04 -9.96
CA ILE A 213 1.07 8.46 -11.35
C ILE A 213 2.41 8.72 -12.07
N ALA A 214 3.32 9.47 -11.43
CA ALA A 214 4.64 9.73 -12.00
C ALA A 214 5.40 8.43 -12.26
N ALA A 215 5.37 7.48 -11.33
CA ALA A 215 5.98 6.17 -11.52
C ALA A 215 5.38 5.38 -12.69
N ALA A 216 4.08 5.56 -12.98
CA ALA A 216 3.41 4.89 -14.07
C ALA A 216 3.68 5.54 -15.45
N ILE A 217 3.80 6.86 -15.50
CA ILE A 217 3.82 7.63 -16.75
C ILE A 217 5.23 8.07 -17.17
N ASN A 218 6.10 8.44 -16.21
CA ASN A 218 7.42 8.97 -16.52
C ASN A 218 8.31 7.91 -17.20
N LEU A 219 9.11 8.34 -18.17
CA LEU A 219 10.10 7.48 -18.80
C LEU A 219 11.26 7.19 -17.83
N ASN A 220 11.93 6.06 -18.05
CA ASN A 220 13.15 5.63 -17.32
C ASN A 220 12.97 5.40 -15.82
N VAL A 221 11.74 5.27 -15.31
CA VAL A 221 11.49 4.93 -13.90
C VAL A 221 11.67 3.42 -13.69
N LYS A 222 12.64 3.03 -12.85
CA LYS A 222 12.90 1.63 -12.48
C LYS A 222 13.59 1.52 -11.12
N GLY A 223 13.43 0.38 -10.46
CA GLY A 223 14.07 0.10 -9.17
C GLY A 223 13.17 0.39 -7.98
N ILE A 224 13.77 0.63 -6.82
CA ILE A 224 13.06 0.81 -5.54
C ILE A 224 12.99 2.29 -5.20
N TYR A 225 11.81 2.75 -4.79
CA TYR A 225 11.56 4.11 -4.31
C TYR A 225 10.87 4.05 -2.95
N HIS A 226 11.37 4.81 -1.99
CA HIS A 226 10.65 5.09 -0.75
C HIS A 226 9.75 6.30 -0.97
N ILE A 227 8.46 6.15 -0.68
CA ILE A 227 7.44 7.17 -0.86
C ILE A 227 7.03 7.68 0.52
N GLY A 228 7.41 8.93 0.83
CA GLY A 228 7.18 9.54 2.12
C GLY A 228 7.34 11.05 2.08
N ASP A 229 6.80 11.73 3.09
CA ASP A 229 6.95 13.16 3.30
C ASP A 229 8.29 13.52 3.99
N GLU A 230 8.49 14.79 4.37
CA GLU A 230 9.70 15.26 5.06
C GLU A 230 9.55 15.20 6.60
N GLY A 231 8.40 14.75 7.10
CA GLY A 231 8.11 14.75 8.52
C GLY A 231 8.85 13.66 9.28
N ILE A 232 9.31 14.00 10.46
CA ILE A 232 9.88 13.05 11.43
C ILE A 232 8.95 13.01 12.62
N GLN A 233 8.19 11.92 12.76
CA GLN A 233 7.21 11.74 13.81
C GLN A 233 7.11 10.29 14.27
N THR A 234 6.55 10.11 15.46
CA THR A 234 6.17 8.78 15.95
C THR A 234 4.70 8.51 15.72
N LEU A 235 4.32 7.24 15.67
CA LEU A 235 2.93 6.81 15.58
C LEU A 235 2.10 7.37 16.75
N GLN A 236 2.69 7.42 17.94
CA GLN A 236 2.08 7.98 19.14
C GLN A 236 1.73 9.46 18.98
N GLN A 237 2.70 10.26 18.50
CA GLN A 237 2.51 11.69 18.26
C GLN A 237 1.46 11.93 17.17
N PHE A 238 1.55 11.20 16.06
CA PHE A 238 0.59 11.30 14.96
C PHE A 238 -0.84 11.01 15.44
N LEU A 239 -1.04 9.91 16.18
CA LEU A 239 -2.35 9.54 16.69
C LEU A 239 -2.87 10.54 17.73
N ASP A 240 -2.02 11.07 18.60
CA ASP A 240 -2.40 12.11 19.56
C ASP A 240 -2.92 13.37 18.84
N ASP A 241 -2.17 13.84 17.86
CA ASP A 241 -2.49 15.09 17.15
C ASP A 241 -3.76 14.95 16.32
N ILE A 242 -3.92 13.84 15.57
CA ILE A 242 -5.12 13.65 14.74
C ILE A 242 -6.39 13.41 15.56
N THR A 243 -6.30 12.74 16.69
CA THR A 243 -7.48 12.54 17.56
C THR A 243 -7.92 13.83 18.22
N VAL A 244 -6.97 14.64 18.71
CA VAL A 244 -7.25 15.96 19.27
C VAL A 244 -7.82 16.92 18.21
N TYR A 245 -7.23 16.92 16.99
CA TYR A 245 -7.75 17.73 15.87
C TYR A 245 -9.22 17.43 15.55
N LYS A 246 -9.64 16.17 15.69
CA LYS A 246 -11.04 15.74 15.49
C LYS A 246 -11.92 15.92 16.74
N GLY A 247 -11.42 16.53 17.81
CA GLY A 247 -12.15 16.70 19.07
C GLY A 247 -12.35 15.42 19.89
N ASN A 248 -11.55 14.39 19.61
CA ASN A 248 -11.59 13.10 20.31
C ASN A 248 -10.54 13.03 21.43
N HIS A 249 -10.66 12.03 22.30
CA HIS A 249 -9.66 11.74 23.33
C HIS A 249 -8.36 11.20 22.73
N ARG A 250 -7.23 11.58 23.34
CA ARG A 250 -5.93 10.98 23.00
C ARG A 250 -5.95 9.47 23.27
N PRO A 251 -5.23 8.66 22.47
CA PRO A 251 -5.11 7.23 22.70
C PRO A 251 -4.55 6.89 24.07
N TRP A 252 -5.11 5.85 24.70
CA TRP A 252 -4.61 5.33 25.97
C TRP A 252 -3.21 4.73 25.79
N ARG A 253 -2.29 5.07 26.70
CA ARG A 253 -0.94 4.47 26.74
C ARG A 253 -1.01 3.14 27.47
N MET A 254 -1.11 2.05 26.72
CA MET A 254 -1.33 0.70 27.23
C MET A 254 -0.04 -0.15 27.21
N PRO A 255 0.12 -1.08 28.15
CA PRO A 255 1.14 -2.13 28.02
C PRO A 255 0.88 -2.98 26.77
N VAL A 256 1.95 -3.39 26.07
CA VAL A 256 1.86 -4.18 24.82
C VAL A 256 1.02 -5.45 25.00
N TRP A 257 1.15 -6.13 26.15
CA TRP A 257 0.41 -7.37 26.41
C TRP A 257 -1.12 -7.18 26.38
N MET A 258 -1.62 -6.03 26.85
CA MET A 258 -3.06 -5.72 26.78
C MET A 258 -3.53 -5.57 25.35
N ILE A 259 -2.77 -4.84 24.52
CA ILE A 259 -3.09 -4.63 23.10
C ILE A 259 -3.04 -5.97 22.35
N MET A 260 -2.03 -6.80 22.65
CA MET A 260 -1.89 -8.13 22.05
C MET A 260 -3.02 -9.07 22.46
N THR A 261 -3.49 -8.99 23.73
CA THR A 261 -4.63 -9.78 24.19
C THR A 261 -5.91 -9.34 23.48
N ALA A 262 -6.14 -8.03 23.36
CA ALA A 262 -7.28 -7.51 22.61
C ALA A 262 -7.23 -7.98 21.14
N ALA A 263 -6.06 -7.91 20.48
CA ALA A 263 -5.92 -8.38 19.11
C ALA A 263 -6.23 -9.88 18.95
N ARG A 264 -5.72 -10.73 19.86
CA ARG A 264 -6.04 -12.17 19.86
C ARG A 264 -7.53 -12.43 20.04
N SER A 265 -8.19 -11.65 20.90
CA SER A 265 -9.65 -11.74 21.09
C SER A 265 -10.39 -11.38 19.81
N PHE A 266 -10.02 -10.26 19.17
CA PHE A 266 -10.62 -9.87 17.88
C PHE A 266 -10.37 -10.92 16.78
N GLU A 267 -9.16 -11.49 16.68
CA GLU A 267 -8.85 -12.56 15.74
C GLU A 267 -9.68 -13.82 16.01
N PHE A 268 -9.83 -14.22 17.27
CA PHE A 268 -10.64 -15.38 17.67
C PHE A 268 -12.10 -15.19 17.24
N PHE A 269 -12.73 -14.07 17.61
CA PHE A 269 -14.11 -13.78 17.20
C PHE A 269 -14.26 -13.67 15.69
N SER A 270 -13.36 -12.97 15.01
CA SER A 270 -13.42 -12.86 13.55
C SER A 270 -13.26 -14.19 12.82
N SER A 271 -12.48 -15.12 13.41
CA SER A 271 -12.32 -16.48 12.89
C SER A 271 -13.61 -17.31 13.02
N ILE A 272 -14.32 -17.16 14.13
CA ILE A 272 -15.61 -17.85 14.36
C ILE A 272 -16.68 -17.34 13.38
N PHE A 273 -16.78 -16.02 13.23
CA PHE A 273 -17.82 -15.39 12.41
C PHE A 273 -17.44 -15.24 10.94
N GLY A 274 -16.24 -15.65 10.52
CA GLY A 274 -15.76 -15.52 9.15
C GLY A 274 -15.59 -14.06 8.67
N THR A 275 -15.44 -13.11 9.62
CA THR A 275 -15.34 -11.67 9.34
C THR A 275 -13.88 -11.20 9.29
N ARG A 276 -13.65 -9.95 8.87
CA ARG A 276 -12.33 -9.32 9.00
C ARG A 276 -12.11 -8.84 10.42
N SER A 277 -10.88 -9.01 10.93
CA SER A 277 -10.51 -8.48 12.24
C SER A 277 -10.09 -7.01 12.11
N PRO A 278 -10.67 -6.08 12.87
CA PRO A 278 -10.25 -4.69 12.85
C PRO A 278 -8.83 -4.50 13.42
N LEU A 279 -8.35 -5.46 14.21
CA LEU A 279 -7.03 -5.48 14.82
C LEU A 279 -6.49 -6.91 14.79
N THR A 280 -5.27 -7.10 14.29
CA THR A 280 -4.59 -8.40 14.25
C THR A 280 -3.25 -8.34 14.98
N VAL A 281 -2.79 -9.47 15.48
CA VAL A 281 -1.47 -9.59 16.13
C VAL A 281 -0.35 -9.19 15.16
N ASP A 282 -0.42 -9.62 13.90
CA ASP A 282 0.59 -9.30 12.89
C ASP A 282 0.62 -7.79 12.59
N PHE A 283 -0.55 -7.15 12.57
CA PHE A 283 -0.66 -5.72 12.36
C PHE A 283 -0.04 -4.89 13.51
N ILE A 284 -0.21 -5.34 14.76
CA ILE A 284 0.44 -4.72 15.91
C ILE A 284 1.96 -4.89 15.81
N LYS A 285 2.44 -6.09 15.46
CA LYS A 285 3.88 -6.33 15.26
C LYS A 285 4.46 -5.39 14.21
N ILE A 286 3.78 -5.20 13.08
CA ILE A 286 4.17 -4.22 12.06
C ILE A 286 4.24 -2.82 12.66
N GLY A 287 3.18 -2.39 13.35
CA GLY A 287 3.09 -1.05 13.94
C GLY A 287 4.12 -0.76 15.04
N MET A 288 4.70 -1.79 15.66
CA MET A 288 5.74 -1.67 16.69
C MET A 288 7.16 -1.53 16.13
N VAL A 289 7.35 -1.77 14.84
CA VAL A 289 8.64 -1.63 14.15
C VAL A 289 8.73 -0.22 13.57
N SER A 290 9.77 0.51 13.95
CA SER A 290 10.06 1.82 13.36
C SER A 290 10.43 1.69 11.89
N TYR A 291 9.90 2.58 11.05
CA TYR A 291 10.28 2.64 9.66
C TYR A 291 10.41 4.08 9.16
N TYR A 292 11.46 4.30 8.41
CA TYR A 292 11.73 5.57 7.73
C TYR A 292 12.55 5.27 6.48
N GLY A 293 12.16 5.77 5.32
CA GLY A 293 12.82 5.49 4.05
C GLY A 293 13.56 6.71 3.51
N ASP A 294 14.66 6.48 2.81
CA ASP A 294 15.33 7.53 2.05
C ASP A 294 14.51 7.91 0.81
N THR A 295 13.91 9.09 0.82
CA THR A 295 13.04 9.59 -0.25
C THR A 295 13.78 10.37 -1.33
N THR A 296 15.10 10.42 -1.30
CA THR A 296 15.92 11.20 -2.24
C THR A 296 15.57 10.88 -3.70
N ARG A 297 15.50 9.60 -4.05
CA ARG A 297 15.14 9.19 -5.41
C ARG A 297 13.72 9.58 -5.79
N MET A 298 12.76 9.43 -4.87
CA MET A 298 11.38 9.89 -5.11
C MET A 298 11.35 11.38 -5.47
N ARG A 299 12.09 12.19 -4.70
CA ARG A 299 12.19 13.64 -4.90
C ARG A 299 12.86 14.03 -6.22
N GLN A 300 13.83 13.25 -6.66
CA GLN A 300 14.56 13.54 -7.90
C GLN A 300 13.84 13.07 -9.16
N GLU A 301 13.17 11.90 -9.10
CA GLU A 301 12.69 11.19 -10.28
C GLU A 301 11.16 11.17 -10.42
N LEU A 302 10.40 11.24 -9.31
CA LEU A 302 8.93 11.09 -9.33
C LEU A 302 8.19 12.36 -8.91
N LEU A 303 8.50 12.92 -7.75
CA LEU A 303 7.77 14.01 -7.13
C LEU A 303 8.71 15.05 -6.52
N PRO A 304 9.30 15.95 -7.31
CA PRO A 304 10.23 16.98 -6.82
C PRO A 304 9.61 17.90 -5.76
N ASN A 305 8.33 18.21 -5.90
CA ASN A 305 7.59 19.04 -4.98
C ASN A 305 6.42 18.28 -4.40
N ILE A 306 6.48 17.94 -3.10
CA ILE A 306 5.33 17.41 -2.37
C ILE A 306 4.43 18.56 -1.94
N LYS A 307 3.14 18.31 -1.93
CA LYS A 307 2.13 19.30 -1.55
C LYS A 307 2.12 19.55 -0.05
N TYR A 308 2.30 18.48 0.73
CA TYR A 308 2.32 18.53 2.20
C TYR A 308 3.62 17.95 2.72
N LYS A 309 4.50 18.81 3.25
CA LYS A 309 5.82 18.41 3.76
C LYS A 309 5.76 17.51 4.98
N ASN A 310 4.66 17.57 5.71
CA ASN A 310 4.38 16.73 6.87
C ASN A 310 2.87 16.70 7.14
N TYR A 311 2.42 15.76 7.98
CA TYR A 311 0.99 15.60 8.28
C TYR A 311 0.34 16.82 8.95
N LYS A 312 1.10 17.70 9.61
CA LYS A 312 0.54 18.92 10.24
C LYS A 312 0.09 19.92 9.19
N GLU A 313 0.81 20.03 8.08
CA GLU A 313 0.39 20.82 6.92
C GLU A 313 -0.82 20.20 6.22
N GLY A 314 -0.88 18.86 6.17
CA GLY A 314 -1.98 18.11 5.58
C GLY A 314 -3.09 17.69 6.54
N ILE A 315 -3.15 18.24 7.77
CA ILE A 315 -4.10 17.81 8.80
C ILE A 315 -5.58 18.05 8.40
N ASN A 316 -5.82 19.00 7.55
CA ASN A 316 -7.14 19.30 6.98
C ASN A 316 -7.65 18.22 6.00
N LEU A 317 -6.78 17.31 5.55
CA LEU A 317 -7.17 16.14 4.74
C LEU A 317 -7.82 15.02 5.56
N LEU A 318 -7.72 15.07 6.89
CA LEU A 318 -8.20 14.04 7.83
C LEU A 318 -9.70 14.11 8.10
#